data_b66f49e5bd7ca3a41989dbb2f1c619f0
#
_entry.id   b66f49e5bd7ca3a41989dbb2f1c619f0
#
_cell.length_a   1.000
_cell.length_b   1.000
_cell.length_c   1.000
_cell.angle_alpha   90.00
_cell.angle_beta   90.00
_cell.angle_gamma   90.00
#
_symmetry.space_group_name_H-M   'P 1'
#
loop_
_entity.id
_entity.type
_entity.pdbx_description
1 polymer ?
#
loop_
_entity_poly.entity_id
_entity_poly.type
_entity_poly.pdbx_seq_one_letter_code
_entity_poly.pdbx_strand_id
1 'polypeptide(L)'
;MNYPETASEVELGIEVGRSGMSDIDFEREESIAKIKMEEAQRAHDRQAELHRTYFEAASKSAEVAVKTSVLVNGGAAVAVLAFMGGMVGKDILTVKQVSDVSSSLMWFASGVGAGITALAFIYLMNYSAAARARWQARIYEAPYVRETQQSWYMRHVYTVAHSIAVAVAVIS
;
A
#
# COMPACT_ATOMS: atom_id res chain seq x y z
N MET A 1 -44.89 -34.09 -5.85
CA MET A 1 -45.64 -33.76 -7.08
C MET A 1 -45.22 -32.34 -7.45
N ASN A 2 -44.29 -32.24 -8.39
CA ASN A 2 -43.84 -30.92 -8.92
C ASN A 2 -44.73 -30.58 -10.12
N TYR A 3 -45.46 -29.55 -10.02
CA TYR A 3 -46.11 -28.95 -11.18
C TYR A 3 -45.08 -28.12 -11.93
N PRO A 4 -44.88 -28.33 -13.23
CA PRO A 4 -44.08 -27.43 -14.02
C PRO A 4 -44.89 -26.14 -14.23
N GLU A 5 -44.39 -25.05 -13.67
CA GLU A 5 -44.83 -23.70 -14.02
C GLU A 5 -44.64 -23.52 -15.52
N THR A 6 -45.73 -23.36 -16.26
CA THR A 6 -45.67 -23.25 -17.72
C THR A 6 -45.08 -21.89 -18.08
N ALA A 7 -44.12 -21.88 -19.03
CA ALA A 7 -43.45 -20.69 -19.51
C ALA A 7 -44.39 -19.53 -19.90
N SER A 8 -45.67 -19.86 -20.22
CA SER A 8 -46.71 -18.89 -20.53
C SER A 8 -47.17 -18.03 -19.34
N GLU A 9 -47.13 -18.57 -18.11
CA GLU A 9 -47.53 -17.83 -16.91
C GLU A 9 -46.45 -16.80 -16.50
N VAL A 10 -45.18 -17.13 -16.71
CA VAL A 10 -44.04 -16.25 -16.46
C VAL A 10 -44.04 -15.10 -17.48
N GLU A 11 -44.30 -15.39 -18.76
CA GLU A 11 -44.38 -14.36 -19.81
C GLU A 11 -45.54 -13.40 -19.60
N LEU A 12 -46.72 -13.91 -19.22
CA LEU A 12 -47.88 -13.09 -18.88
C LEU A 12 -47.65 -12.22 -17.64
N GLY A 13 -46.94 -12.70 -16.64
CA GLY A 13 -46.53 -11.96 -15.44
C GLY A 13 -45.58 -10.80 -15.75
N ILE A 14 -44.70 -10.99 -16.71
CA ILE A 14 -43.75 -9.95 -17.17
C ILE A 14 -44.48 -8.88 -18.03
N GLU A 15 -45.41 -9.27 -18.88
CA GLU A 15 -46.19 -8.33 -19.69
C GLU A 15 -47.16 -7.49 -18.85
N VAL A 16 -47.82 -8.08 -17.85
CA VAL A 16 -48.74 -7.33 -16.96
C VAL A 16 -47.95 -6.34 -16.08
N GLY A 17 -46.73 -6.63 -15.68
CA GLY A 17 -45.86 -5.69 -14.98
C GLY A 17 -45.40 -4.52 -15.83
N ARG A 18 -45.30 -4.69 -17.14
CA ARG A 18 -44.85 -3.67 -18.09
C ARG A 18 -45.98 -2.69 -18.51
N SER A 19 -47.22 -3.13 -18.48
CA SER A 19 -48.38 -2.36 -18.91
C SER A 19 -48.90 -1.35 -17.89
N GLY A 20 -48.33 -1.32 -16.68
CA GLY A 20 -48.81 -0.44 -15.60
C GLY A 20 -47.91 0.75 -15.28
N MET A 21 -46.73 0.83 -15.87
CA MET A 21 -45.77 1.91 -15.63
C MET A 21 -45.94 2.98 -16.72
N SER A 22 -46.20 4.23 -16.34
CA SER A 22 -46.30 5.30 -17.30
C SER A 22 -44.92 5.59 -17.92
N ASP A 23 -44.90 6.08 -19.17
CA ASP A 23 -43.65 6.45 -19.86
C ASP A 23 -42.81 7.43 -19.01
N ILE A 24 -43.49 8.28 -18.23
CA ILE A 24 -42.87 9.24 -17.32
C ILE A 24 -42.16 8.52 -16.15
N ASP A 25 -42.73 7.44 -15.61
CA ASP A 25 -42.12 6.67 -14.53
C ASP A 25 -40.89 5.92 -15.03
N PHE A 26 -40.91 5.39 -16.25
CA PHE A 26 -39.79 4.75 -16.88
C PHE A 26 -38.63 5.72 -17.13
N GLU A 27 -38.88 6.87 -17.73
CA GLU A 27 -37.86 7.93 -17.93
C GLU A 27 -37.25 8.41 -16.60
N ARG A 28 -38.06 8.48 -15.55
CA ARG A 28 -37.61 8.87 -14.21
C ARG A 28 -36.69 7.80 -13.60
N GLU A 29 -37.05 6.52 -13.70
CA GLU A 29 -36.22 5.42 -13.21
C GLU A 29 -34.88 5.32 -13.98
N GLU A 30 -34.93 5.50 -15.30
CA GLU A 30 -33.69 5.52 -16.11
C GLU A 30 -32.78 6.69 -15.71
N SER A 31 -33.34 7.88 -15.50
CA SER A 31 -32.55 9.04 -15.06
C SER A 31 -31.94 8.85 -13.69
N ILE A 32 -32.66 8.25 -12.74
CA ILE A 32 -32.15 7.93 -11.40
C ILE A 32 -31.04 6.86 -11.48
N ALA A 33 -31.23 5.83 -12.29
CA ALA A 33 -30.22 4.80 -12.49
C ALA A 33 -28.92 5.37 -13.08
N LYS A 34 -29.04 6.28 -14.04
CA LYS A 34 -27.91 6.97 -14.65
C LYS A 34 -27.16 7.85 -13.65
N ILE A 35 -27.87 8.62 -12.83
CA ILE A 35 -27.26 9.44 -11.77
C ILE A 35 -26.51 8.57 -10.77
N LYS A 36 -27.10 7.47 -10.31
CA LYS A 36 -26.44 6.52 -9.38
C LYS A 36 -25.18 5.91 -9.98
N MET A 37 -25.23 5.57 -11.26
CA MET A 37 -24.07 5.01 -11.97
C MET A 37 -22.94 6.03 -12.10
N GLU A 38 -23.25 7.30 -12.42
CA GLU A 38 -22.28 8.38 -12.47
C GLU A 38 -21.66 8.68 -11.10
N GLU A 39 -22.45 8.65 -10.03
CA GLU A 39 -21.95 8.83 -8.66
C GLU A 39 -21.01 7.69 -8.25
N ALA A 40 -21.38 6.44 -8.54
CA ALA A 40 -20.54 5.28 -8.28
C ALA A 40 -19.22 5.39 -9.05
N GLN A 41 -19.26 5.78 -10.31
CA GLN A 41 -18.07 5.96 -11.14
C GLN A 41 -17.17 7.06 -10.59
N ARG A 42 -17.72 8.23 -10.23
CA ARG A 42 -16.95 9.31 -9.59
C ARG A 42 -16.34 8.90 -8.26
N ALA A 43 -17.01 8.06 -7.47
CA ALA A 43 -16.48 7.53 -6.22
C ALA A 43 -15.30 6.57 -6.49
N HIS A 44 -15.41 5.69 -7.47
CA HIS A 44 -14.34 4.78 -7.87
C HIS A 44 -13.11 5.51 -8.43
N ASP A 45 -13.33 6.52 -9.28
CA ASP A 45 -12.23 7.31 -9.88
C ASP A 45 -11.49 8.10 -8.80
N ARG A 46 -12.22 8.74 -7.89
CA ARG A 46 -11.63 9.45 -6.75
C ARG A 46 -10.80 8.54 -5.86
N GLN A 47 -11.28 7.32 -5.61
CA GLN A 47 -10.55 6.34 -4.82
C GLN A 47 -9.28 5.88 -5.54
N ALA A 48 -9.34 5.66 -6.85
CA ALA A 48 -8.19 5.28 -7.65
C ALA A 48 -7.13 6.39 -7.68
N GLU A 49 -7.54 7.65 -7.81
CA GLU A 49 -6.65 8.81 -7.79
C GLU A 49 -5.98 9.00 -6.43
N LEU A 50 -6.74 8.92 -5.34
CA LEU A 50 -6.17 8.97 -3.98
C LEU A 50 -5.12 7.87 -3.78
N HIS A 51 -5.41 6.65 -4.21
CA HIS A 51 -4.46 5.56 -4.14
C HIS A 51 -3.17 5.83 -4.89
N ARG A 52 -3.29 6.33 -6.11
CA ARG A 52 -2.14 6.70 -6.94
C ARG A 52 -1.31 7.78 -6.27
N THR A 53 -1.94 8.83 -5.79
CA THR A 53 -1.27 9.96 -5.12
C THR A 53 -0.51 9.50 -3.87
N TYR A 54 -1.15 8.71 -3.01
CA TYR A 54 -0.48 8.17 -1.81
C TYR A 54 0.68 7.23 -2.15
N PHE A 55 0.52 6.38 -3.16
CA PHE A 55 1.57 5.47 -3.60
C PHE A 55 2.78 6.23 -4.16
N GLU A 56 2.55 7.22 -5.01
CA GLU A 56 3.61 8.07 -5.57
C GLU A 56 4.34 8.85 -4.48
N ALA A 57 3.62 9.47 -3.54
CA ALA A 57 4.20 10.18 -2.40
C ALA A 57 5.03 9.26 -1.51
N ALA A 58 4.52 8.08 -1.18
CA ALA A 58 5.23 7.10 -0.36
C ALA A 58 6.49 6.58 -1.05
N SER A 59 6.41 6.25 -2.34
CA SER A 59 7.55 5.79 -3.14
C SER A 59 8.65 6.86 -3.22
N LYS A 60 8.27 8.11 -3.45
CA LYS A 60 9.21 9.22 -3.50
C LYS A 60 9.87 9.47 -2.15
N SER A 61 9.12 9.42 -1.07
CA SER A 61 9.65 9.56 0.30
C SER A 61 10.63 8.43 0.65
N ALA A 62 10.30 7.19 0.27
CA ALA A 62 11.19 6.05 0.46
C ALA A 62 12.49 6.20 -0.35
N GLU A 63 12.40 6.60 -1.60
CA GLU A 63 13.58 6.84 -2.45
C GLU A 63 14.52 7.90 -1.85
N VAL A 64 13.97 9.03 -1.38
CA VAL A 64 14.74 10.10 -0.73
C VAL A 64 15.39 9.58 0.55
N ALA A 65 14.65 8.85 1.38
CA ALA A 65 15.18 8.30 2.63
C ALA A 65 16.33 7.30 2.37
N VAL A 66 16.21 6.41 1.37
CA VAL A 66 17.29 5.50 0.98
C VAL A 66 18.53 6.26 0.53
N LYS A 67 18.36 7.19 -0.41
CA LYS A 67 19.48 7.97 -0.93
C LYS A 67 20.20 8.74 0.17
N THR A 68 19.44 9.36 1.07
CA THR A 68 20.01 10.11 2.19
C THR A 68 20.74 9.20 3.16
N SER A 69 20.14 8.04 3.52
CA SER A 69 20.79 7.08 4.41
C SER A 69 22.09 6.54 3.82
N VAL A 70 22.09 6.16 2.55
CA VAL A 70 23.30 5.66 1.87
C VAL A 70 24.38 6.74 1.82
N LEU A 71 24.00 7.98 1.50
CA LEU A 71 24.95 9.09 1.39
C LEU A 71 25.57 9.45 2.74
N VAL A 72 24.73 9.61 3.78
CA VAL A 72 25.19 9.99 5.12
C VAL A 72 26.04 8.88 5.74
N ASN A 73 25.52 7.67 5.72
CA ASN A 73 26.18 6.53 6.34
C ASN A 73 27.43 6.09 5.55
N GLY A 74 27.34 6.05 4.22
CA GLY A 74 28.51 5.75 3.39
C GLY A 74 29.60 6.80 3.51
N GLY A 75 29.23 8.08 3.52
CA GLY A 75 30.16 9.19 3.73
C GLY A 75 30.83 9.15 5.09
N ALA A 76 30.07 8.89 6.15
CA ALA A 76 30.61 8.73 7.51
C ALA A 76 31.56 7.54 7.61
N ALA A 77 31.23 6.39 7.03
CA ALA A 77 32.10 5.22 7.03
C ALA A 77 33.44 5.49 6.32
N VAL A 78 33.39 6.13 5.14
CA VAL A 78 34.59 6.51 4.40
C VAL A 78 35.46 7.50 5.19
N ALA A 79 34.86 8.50 5.84
CA ALA A 79 35.57 9.47 6.65
C ALA A 79 36.29 8.82 7.85
N VAL A 80 35.61 7.89 8.55
CA VAL A 80 36.21 7.14 9.67
C VAL A 80 37.37 6.25 9.17
N LEU A 81 37.19 5.53 8.06
CA LEU A 81 38.25 4.67 7.49
C LEU A 81 39.45 5.49 7.02
N ALA A 82 39.24 6.65 6.40
CA ALA A 82 40.31 7.56 5.98
C ALA A 82 41.08 8.11 7.18
N PHE A 83 40.38 8.52 8.23
CA PHE A 83 40.99 8.98 9.49
C PHE A 83 41.83 7.90 10.14
N MET A 84 41.30 6.68 10.27
CA MET A 84 42.03 5.53 10.81
C MET A 84 43.26 5.19 10.00
N GLY A 85 43.13 5.12 8.66
CA GLY A 85 44.27 4.84 7.77
C GLY A 85 45.38 5.84 7.95
N GLY A 86 45.08 7.11 8.12
CA GLY A 86 46.05 8.16 8.41
C GLY A 86 46.75 8.03 9.76
N MET A 87 46.06 7.52 10.77
CA MET A 87 46.63 7.31 12.12
C MET A 87 47.44 6.02 12.25
N VAL A 88 46.99 4.94 11.63
CA VAL A 88 47.72 3.66 11.60
C VAL A 88 49.02 3.82 10.85
N GLY A 89 49.04 4.53 9.72
CA GLY A 89 50.26 4.78 8.93
C GLY A 89 51.34 5.60 9.66
N LYS A 90 50.99 6.23 10.80
CA LYS A 90 51.93 6.99 11.65
C LYS A 90 52.27 6.32 12.98
N ASP A 91 51.92 5.06 13.15
CA ASP A 91 52.08 4.28 14.41
C ASP A 91 51.49 4.97 15.65
N ILE A 92 50.45 5.79 15.46
CA ILE A 92 49.80 6.57 16.53
C ILE A 92 48.76 5.71 17.27
N LEU A 93 48.15 4.70 16.59
CA LEU A 93 47.12 3.84 17.15
C LEU A 93 47.69 2.54 17.72
N THR A 94 47.27 2.24 18.93
CA THR A 94 47.53 0.91 19.52
C THR A 94 46.54 -0.11 18.99
N VAL A 95 46.89 -1.40 19.07
CA VAL A 95 46.02 -2.53 18.66
C VAL A 95 44.64 -2.47 19.35
N LYS A 96 44.61 -2.04 20.62
CA LYS A 96 43.38 -1.87 21.37
C LYS A 96 42.47 -0.80 20.75
N GLN A 97 43.00 0.36 20.41
CA GLN A 97 42.26 1.45 19.78
C GLN A 97 41.70 1.07 18.41
N VAL A 98 42.47 0.32 17.61
CA VAL A 98 42.00 -0.23 16.34
C VAL A 98 40.81 -1.19 16.56
N SER A 99 40.89 -2.06 17.59
CA SER A 99 39.78 -2.94 17.95
C SER A 99 38.54 -2.20 18.38
N ASP A 100 38.66 -1.16 19.21
CA ASP A 100 37.53 -0.36 19.71
C ASP A 100 36.82 0.37 18.56
N VAL A 101 37.58 0.95 17.62
CA VAL A 101 36.98 1.61 16.43
C VAL A 101 36.37 0.58 15.49
N SER A 102 36.94 -0.59 15.31
CA SER A 102 36.36 -1.69 14.51
C SER A 102 35.03 -2.14 15.09
N SER A 103 34.90 -2.23 16.43
CA SER A 103 33.65 -2.52 17.11
C SER A 103 32.61 -1.44 16.87
N SER A 104 32.99 -0.17 16.95
CA SER A 104 32.11 0.98 16.66
C SER A 104 31.61 0.97 15.22
N LEU A 105 32.49 0.63 14.25
CA LEU A 105 32.08 0.47 12.84
C LEU A 105 31.07 -0.66 12.64
N MET A 106 31.18 -1.75 13.39
CA MET A 106 30.24 -2.86 13.32
C MET A 106 28.84 -2.44 13.80
N TRP A 107 28.76 -1.67 14.90
CA TRP A 107 27.49 -1.10 15.37
C TRP A 107 26.89 -0.13 14.36
N PHE A 108 27.72 0.71 13.75
CA PHE A 108 27.31 1.60 12.69
C PHE A 108 26.76 0.84 11.47
N ALA A 109 27.47 -0.19 10.99
CA ALA A 109 27.00 -1.05 9.90
C ALA A 109 25.67 -1.74 10.23
N SER A 110 25.49 -2.15 11.48
CA SER A 110 24.23 -2.74 11.96
C SER A 110 23.08 -1.74 11.90
N GLY A 111 23.29 -0.47 12.29
CA GLY A 111 22.31 0.60 12.17
C GLY A 111 21.92 0.88 10.71
N VAL A 112 22.91 0.87 9.79
CA VAL A 112 22.63 0.99 8.35
C VAL A 112 21.79 -0.18 7.85
N GLY A 113 22.14 -1.42 8.24
CA GLY A 113 21.39 -2.61 7.90
C GLY A 113 19.93 -2.56 8.40
N ALA A 114 19.73 -2.09 9.63
CA ALA A 114 18.41 -1.88 10.20
C ALA A 114 17.60 -0.83 9.41
N GLY A 115 18.22 0.28 9.02
CA GLY A 115 17.59 1.30 8.18
C GLY A 115 17.13 0.76 6.83
N ILE A 116 17.97 -0.01 6.14
CA ILE A 116 17.62 -0.66 4.87
C ILE A 116 16.47 -1.65 5.07
N THR A 117 16.47 -2.40 6.16
CA THR A 117 15.41 -3.34 6.50
C THR A 117 14.08 -2.61 6.74
N ALA A 118 14.10 -1.50 7.47
CA ALA A 118 12.91 -0.67 7.67
C ALA A 118 12.32 -0.17 6.34
N LEU A 119 13.17 0.26 5.40
CA LEU A 119 12.75 0.68 4.07
C LEU A 119 12.12 -0.44 3.26
N ALA A 120 12.63 -1.67 3.35
CA ALA A 120 12.02 -2.84 2.70
C ALA A 120 10.60 -3.10 3.24
N PHE A 121 10.37 -2.92 4.55
CA PHE A 121 9.03 -3.03 5.14
C PHE A 121 8.11 -1.88 4.72
N ILE A 122 8.61 -0.66 4.59
CA ILE A 122 7.82 0.48 4.06
C ILE A 122 7.39 0.18 2.62
N TYR A 123 8.29 -0.36 1.79
CA TYR A 123 7.93 -0.79 0.43
C TYR A 123 6.84 -1.87 0.46
N LEU A 124 6.97 -2.88 1.31
CA LEU A 124 5.99 -3.95 1.45
C LEU A 124 4.62 -3.42 1.91
N MET A 125 4.59 -2.44 2.81
CA MET A 125 3.37 -1.74 3.23
C MET A 125 2.69 -1.06 2.05
N ASN A 126 3.43 -0.28 1.27
CA ASN A 126 2.89 0.44 0.11
C ASN A 126 2.38 -0.54 -0.96
N TYR A 127 3.13 -1.61 -1.21
CA TYR A 127 2.72 -2.68 -2.12
C TYR A 127 1.43 -3.35 -1.65
N SER A 128 1.33 -3.71 -0.37
CA SER A 128 0.13 -4.36 0.18
C SER A 128 -1.09 -3.44 0.19
N ALA A 129 -0.90 -2.13 0.42
CA ALA A 129 -1.96 -1.14 0.30
C ALA A 129 -2.48 -1.02 -1.14
N ALA A 130 -1.58 -0.95 -2.12
CA ALA A 130 -1.93 -0.92 -3.54
C ALA A 130 -2.61 -2.23 -3.99
N ALA A 131 -2.09 -3.38 -3.55
CA ALA A 131 -2.68 -4.68 -3.84
C ALA A 131 -4.08 -4.82 -3.23
N ARG A 132 -4.28 -4.34 -1.99
CA ARG A 132 -5.59 -4.32 -1.34
C ARG A 132 -6.63 -3.59 -2.20
N ALA A 133 -6.31 -2.40 -2.69
CA ALA A 133 -7.21 -1.63 -3.54
C ALA A 133 -7.54 -2.35 -4.86
N ARG A 134 -6.54 -3.03 -5.44
CA ARG A 134 -6.73 -3.80 -6.67
C ARG A 134 -7.70 -4.97 -6.50
N TRP A 135 -7.70 -5.58 -5.31
CA TRP A 135 -8.52 -6.75 -5.00
C TRP A 135 -9.89 -6.42 -4.37
N GLN A 136 -10.20 -5.15 -4.14
CA GLN A 136 -11.53 -4.73 -3.73
C GLN A 136 -12.51 -4.86 -4.89
N ALA A 137 -13.67 -5.48 -4.62
CA ALA A 137 -14.74 -5.55 -5.61
C ALA A 137 -15.44 -4.19 -5.70
N ARG A 138 -15.57 -3.68 -6.92
CA ARG A 138 -16.34 -2.47 -7.21
C ARG A 138 -17.82 -2.86 -7.28
N ILE A 139 -18.65 -2.16 -6.53
CA ILE A 139 -20.11 -2.32 -6.58
C ILE A 139 -20.74 -0.94 -6.88
N TYR A 140 -21.91 -0.98 -7.51
CA TYR A 140 -22.61 0.24 -7.92
C TYR A 140 -23.65 0.70 -6.89
N GLU A 141 -23.72 0.02 -5.74
CA GLU A 141 -24.53 0.39 -4.61
C GLU A 141 -23.63 0.80 -3.43
N ALA A 142 -24.13 1.73 -2.58
CA ALA A 142 -23.39 2.10 -1.38
C ALA A 142 -23.15 0.87 -0.48
N PRO A 143 -21.90 0.63 -0.01
CA PRO A 143 -20.74 1.52 0.09
C PRO A 143 -19.78 1.56 -1.11
N TYR A 144 -20.20 1.24 -2.32
CA TYR A 144 -19.46 1.26 -3.61
C TYR A 144 -18.20 0.38 -3.71
N VAL A 145 -17.69 -0.13 -2.58
CA VAL A 145 -16.53 -1.01 -2.50
C VAL A 145 -16.78 -2.11 -1.48
N ARG A 146 -16.56 -3.35 -1.88
CA ARG A 146 -16.68 -4.51 -0.99
C ARG A 146 -15.32 -5.15 -0.76
N GLU A 147 -15.00 -5.44 0.50
CA GLU A 147 -13.81 -6.22 0.84
C GLU A 147 -13.94 -7.66 0.33
N THR A 148 -12.93 -8.11 -0.41
CA THR A 148 -12.77 -9.52 -0.79
C THR A 148 -11.86 -10.23 0.20
N GLN A 149 -11.84 -11.56 0.19
CA GLN A 149 -10.92 -12.34 1.03
C GLN A 149 -9.46 -11.95 0.79
N GLN A 150 -9.10 -11.66 -0.46
CA GLN A 150 -7.74 -11.23 -0.83
C GLN A 150 -7.41 -9.83 -0.30
N SER A 151 -8.35 -8.89 -0.36
CA SER A 151 -8.15 -7.55 0.19
C SER A 151 -8.03 -7.57 1.72
N TRP A 152 -8.76 -8.47 2.40
CA TRP A 152 -8.65 -8.71 3.82
C TRP A 152 -7.25 -9.23 4.21
N TYR A 153 -6.73 -10.20 3.46
CA TYR A 153 -5.36 -10.71 3.66
C TYR A 153 -4.31 -9.62 3.50
N MET A 154 -4.40 -8.81 2.44
CA MET A 154 -3.48 -7.69 2.21
C MET A 154 -3.51 -6.64 3.32
N ARG A 155 -4.67 -6.44 3.97
CA ARG A 155 -4.79 -5.57 5.15
C ARG A 155 -3.94 -6.10 6.31
N HIS A 156 -3.93 -7.42 6.55
CA HIS A 156 -3.11 -8.02 7.60
C HIS A 156 -1.62 -7.92 7.29
N VAL A 157 -1.22 -8.18 6.04
CA VAL A 157 0.17 -7.99 5.59
C VAL A 157 0.62 -6.55 5.83
N TYR A 158 -0.20 -5.57 5.49
CA TYR A 158 0.07 -4.16 5.77
C TYR A 158 0.28 -3.90 7.27
N THR A 159 -0.62 -4.37 8.12
CA THR A 159 -0.55 -4.13 9.56
C THR A 159 0.71 -4.76 10.18
N VAL A 160 1.03 -6.00 9.80
CA VAL A 160 2.24 -6.69 10.29
C VAL A 160 3.51 -5.97 9.83
N ALA A 161 3.60 -5.63 8.54
CA ALA A 161 4.74 -4.91 7.99
C ALA A 161 4.93 -3.54 8.66
N HIS A 162 3.83 -2.82 8.94
CA HIS A 162 3.85 -1.56 9.67
C HIS A 162 4.41 -1.73 11.08
N SER A 163 3.91 -2.71 11.83
CA SER A 163 4.38 -2.96 13.19
C SER A 163 5.87 -3.30 13.24
N ILE A 164 6.36 -4.11 12.30
CA ILE A 164 7.78 -4.46 12.19
C ILE A 164 8.61 -3.23 11.83
N ALA A 165 8.18 -2.43 10.85
CA ALA A 165 8.90 -1.22 10.45
C ALA A 165 9.06 -0.23 11.62
N VAL A 166 7.99 -0.03 12.40
CA VAL A 166 8.02 0.82 13.61
C VAL A 166 8.96 0.23 14.67
N ALA A 167 8.89 -1.07 14.94
CA ALA A 167 9.77 -1.72 15.92
C ALA A 167 11.24 -1.59 15.53
N VAL A 168 11.59 -1.82 14.26
CA VAL A 168 12.96 -1.66 13.75
C VAL A 168 13.43 -0.21 13.88
N ALA A 169 12.57 0.77 13.53
CA ALA A 169 12.91 2.19 13.61
C ALA A 169 13.11 2.69 15.08
N VAL A 170 12.47 2.07 16.06
CA VAL A 170 12.62 2.43 17.47
C VAL A 170 13.89 1.81 18.07
N ILE A 171 14.34 0.66 17.56
CA ILE A 171 15.52 -0.07 18.07
C ILE A 171 16.82 0.44 17.41
N SER A 172 16.74 0.97 16.18
CA SER A 172 17.89 1.50 15.42
C SER A 172 18.30 2.91 15.87
#